data_f3f881e0afb2435929958d7fcb0f943a
#
_entry.id   f3f881e0afb2435929958d7fcb0f943a
#
_cell.length_a   1.000
_cell.length_b   1.000
_cell.length_c   1.000
_cell.angle_alpha   90.00
_cell.angle_beta   90.00
_cell.angle_gamma   90.00
#
_symmetry.space_group_name_H-M   'P 1'
#
loop_
_entity.id
_entity.type
_entity.pdbx_description
1 polymer ?
#
loop_
_entity_poly.entity_id
_entity_poly.type
_entity_poly.pdbx_seq_one_letter_code
_entity_poly.pdbx_strand_id
1 'polypeptide(L)'
;MRRMNEPVLLPLARRHDLDWLRILAFGLLILFHVGMVYVSWDWHVKSPHASTAIEPLMRLSAPWRLSLLFFVSGCATAFLHAKSPAGFAKSRTLRLLVPLAFGIWAIVPPQSWVEVVEKVGYGGDLVDFWRLYASGDGGFCRGDDCLRIPTWNHLWFVAYLWCYTMVAALVWRFAGPASVDRCAAALARRLRGAGVLLWPIAWLALIRIALVARFPDTHALVDDWYCHALYFSVFAAGLLLARDAAFWDAVLRKRWIALALALASWAAVAAYFAHFDDAHAPPEWLREAQRVVYAADQWCAIIAALGFARRWNPGDSAARRYLTEAVFPFYIVHQTAIVVFAHALKPAGLSPALEAPALVAATVAACFASFEIVRRVAWLRPLFGLAPRDGRGLRPASARPLRREPAVPEA
;
A
#
# COMPACT_ATOMS: atom_id res chain seq x y z
N MET A 1 28.51 23.96 -26.20
CA MET A 1 27.98 22.57 -26.11
C MET A 1 27.41 22.35 -24.70
N ARG A 2 26.10 22.48 -24.50
CA ARG A 2 25.46 22.10 -23.22
C ARG A 2 25.64 20.60 -23.00
N ARG A 3 26.13 20.21 -21.83
CA ARG A 3 26.24 18.80 -21.43
C ARG A 3 24.85 18.14 -21.45
N MET A 4 24.56 17.40 -22.52
CA MET A 4 23.26 16.77 -22.80
C MET A 4 22.91 15.60 -21.84
N ASN A 5 23.57 15.46 -20.69
CA ASN A 5 23.46 14.26 -19.82
C ASN A 5 23.18 14.55 -18.34
N GLU A 6 22.90 15.78 -17.93
CA GLU A 6 22.51 16.02 -16.53
C GLU A 6 21.01 15.71 -16.35
N PRO A 7 20.63 14.94 -15.32
CA PRO A 7 19.24 14.65 -15.04
C PRO A 7 18.50 15.93 -14.64
N VAL A 8 17.42 16.25 -15.35
CA VAL A 8 16.52 17.34 -14.97
C VAL A 8 15.67 16.86 -13.81
N LEU A 9 15.93 17.40 -12.62
CA LEU A 9 15.19 17.04 -11.41
C LEU A 9 13.94 17.92 -11.26
N LEU A 10 12.82 17.27 -10.92
CA LEU A 10 11.60 17.96 -10.55
C LEU A 10 11.78 18.72 -9.22
N PRO A 11 11.14 19.89 -9.07
CA PRO A 11 11.21 20.66 -7.83
C PRO A 11 10.66 19.88 -6.64
N LEU A 12 11.05 20.27 -5.42
CA LEU A 12 10.55 19.71 -4.15
C LEU A 12 9.11 20.15 -3.82
N ALA A 13 8.37 20.65 -4.81
CA ALA A 13 6.95 20.97 -4.66
C ALA A 13 6.13 19.71 -4.35
N ARG A 14 5.05 19.90 -3.60
CA ARG A 14 4.16 18.80 -3.25
C ARG A 14 3.53 18.19 -4.50
N ARG A 15 3.55 16.87 -4.60
CA ARG A 15 2.97 16.09 -5.69
C ARG A 15 1.52 15.73 -5.36
N HIS A 16 0.60 16.59 -5.78
CA HIS A 16 -0.83 16.42 -5.53
C HIS A 16 -1.41 15.20 -6.26
N ASP A 17 -0.85 14.88 -7.43
CA ASP A 17 -1.17 13.68 -8.20
C ASP A 17 -0.89 12.39 -7.39
N LEU A 18 0.25 12.31 -6.69
CA LEU A 18 0.57 11.17 -5.83
C LEU A 18 -0.30 11.11 -4.56
N ASP A 19 -0.67 12.27 -4.00
CA ASP A 19 -1.62 12.32 -2.89
C ASP A 19 -2.96 11.72 -3.29
N TRP A 20 -3.53 12.13 -4.43
CA TRP A 20 -4.79 11.60 -4.95
C TRP A 20 -4.69 10.12 -5.30
N LEU A 21 -3.60 9.72 -5.92
CA LEU A 21 -3.38 8.31 -6.26
C LEU A 21 -3.37 7.42 -5.02
N ARG A 22 -2.74 7.87 -3.93
CA ARG A 22 -2.75 7.16 -2.65
C ARG A 22 -4.16 7.07 -2.06
N ILE A 23 -4.95 8.15 -2.13
CA ILE A 23 -6.34 8.17 -1.66
C ILE A 23 -7.18 7.16 -2.44
N LEU A 24 -7.09 7.16 -3.78
CA LEU A 24 -7.84 6.25 -4.65
C LEU A 24 -7.40 4.80 -4.48
N ALA A 25 -6.09 4.54 -4.39
CA ALA A 25 -5.55 3.20 -4.15
C ALA A 25 -6.00 2.64 -2.79
N PHE A 26 -6.14 3.50 -1.78
CA PHE A 26 -6.68 3.11 -0.50
C PHE A 26 -8.19 2.83 -0.56
N GLY A 27 -8.97 3.65 -1.27
CA GLY A 27 -10.37 3.34 -1.52
C GLY A 27 -10.56 1.99 -2.21
N LEU A 28 -9.72 1.70 -3.21
CA LEU A 28 -9.69 0.40 -3.87
C LEU A 28 -9.29 -0.75 -2.92
N LEU A 29 -8.42 -0.49 -1.94
CA LEU A 29 -8.04 -1.47 -0.91
C LEU A 29 -9.24 -1.84 -0.03
N ILE A 30 -10.06 -0.86 0.39
CA ILE A 30 -11.30 -1.13 1.15
C ILE A 30 -12.24 -2.02 0.31
N LEU A 31 -12.49 -1.65 -0.95
CA LEU A 31 -13.36 -2.43 -1.85
C LEU A 31 -12.83 -3.86 -2.03
N PHE A 32 -11.52 -4.01 -2.17
CA PHE A 32 -10.91 -5.33 -2.27
C PHE A 32 -11.12 -6.16 -1.00
N HIS A 33 -10.90 -5.60 0.19
CA HIS A 33 -11.11 -6.34 1.45
C HIS A 33 -12.58 -6.67 1.69
N VAL A 34 -13.51 -5.81 1.28
CA VAL A 34 -14.95 -6.16 1.26
C VAL A 34 -15.19 -7.33 0.30
N GLY A 35 -14.59 -7.28 -0.91
CA GLY A 35 -14.68 -8.38 -1.88
C GLY A 35 -14.16 -9.72 -1.34
N MET A 36 -13.16 -9.70 -0.43
CA MET A 36 -12.62 -10.92 0.21
C MET A 36 -13.69 -11.68 1.02
N VAL A 37 -14.73 -11.04 1.48
CA VAL A 37 -15.88 -11.68 2.16
C VAL A 37 -16.65 -12.58 1.18
N TYR A 38 -16.67 -12.27 -0.11
CA TYR A 38 -17.55 -12.88 -1.14
C TYR A 38 -16.85 -13.79 -2.14
N VAL A 39 -15.50 -13.86 -2.15
CA VAL A 39 -14.73 -14.80 -2.99
C VAL A 39 -14.46 -16.11 -2.27
N SER A 40 -14.00 -17.15 -2.99
CA SER A 40 -13.67 -18.45 -2.40
C SER A 40 -12.33 -18.46 -1.62
N TRP A 41 -11.47 -17.45 -1.82
CA TRP A 41 -10.15 -17.35 -1.17
C TRP A 41 -10.28 -17.27 0.35
N ASP A 42 -9.35 -17.90 1.09
CA ASP A 42 -9.39 -17.87 2.55
C ASP A 42 -9.28 -16.43 3.10
N TRP A 43 -10.08 -16.16 4.11
CA TRP A 43 -10.10 -14.88 4.82
C TRP A 43 -10.78 -15.01 6.19
N HIS A 44 -10.70 -13.99 7.04
CA HIS A 44 -11.16 -13.97 8.43
C HIS A 44 -12.64 -14.33 8.62
N VAL A 45 -13.50 -13.85 7.71
CA VAL A 45 -14.95 -14.09 7.74
C VAL A 45 -15.47 -14.23 6.32
N LYS A 46 -16.38 -15.16 6.10
CA LYS A 46 -16.96 -15.42 4.77
C LYS A 46 -18.48 -15.25 4.79
N SER A 47 -19.01 -14.64 3.72
CA SER A 47 -20.45 -14.67 3.46
C SER A 47 -20.88 -16.11 3.13
N PRO A 48 -22.09 -16.52 3.55
CA PRO A 48 -22.68 -17.78 3.09
C PRO A 48 -22.81 -17.89 1.56
N HIS A 49 -22.77 -16.75 0.86
CA HIS A 49 -22.87 -16.63 -0.60
C HIS A 49 -21.50 -16.46 -1.28
N ALA A 50 -20.39 -16.77 -0.60
CA ALA A 50 -19.06 -16.68 -1.20
C ALA A 50 -18.94 -17.64 -2.38
N SER A 51 -18.37 -17.15 -3.49
CA SER A 51 -18.25 -17.91 -4.74
C SER A 51 -17.08 -17.41 -5.59
N THR A 52 -16.77 -18.12 -6.67
CA THR A 52 -15.73 -17.71 -7.64
C THR A 52 -16.18 -16.59 -8.59
N ALA A 53 -17.48 -16.22 -8.59
CA ALA A 53 -18.07 -15.33 -9.60
C ALA A 53 -17.39 -13.96 -9.72
N ILE A 54 -16.96 -13.35 -8.62
CA ILE A 54 -16.32 -12.03 -8.62
C ILE A 54 -14.79 -12.08 -8.56
N GLU A 55 -14.18 -13.26 -8.53
CA GLU A 55 -12.73 -13.41 -8.49
C GLU A 55 -12.00 -12.75 -9.68
N PRO A 56 -12.51 -12.83 -10.93
CA PRO A 56 -11.89 -12.09 -12.03
C PRO A 56 -11.81 -10.58 -11.77
N LEU A 57 -12.85 -10.00 -11.17
CA LEU A 57 -12.85 -8.58 -10.77
C LEU A 57 -11.85 -8.30 -9.65
N MET A 58 -11.74 -9.19 -8.69
CA MET A 58 -10.75 -9.06 -7.61
C MET A 58 -9.31 -9.10 -8.15
N ARG A 59 -9.07 -9.97 -9.14
CA ARG A 59 -7.77 -10.09 -9.83
C ARG A 59 -7.38 -8.82 -10.61
N LEU A 60 -8.35 -7.96 -10.97
CA LEU A 60 -8.06 -6.69 -11.64
C LEU A 60 -7.13 -5.78 -10.82
N SER A 61 -7.22 -5.83 -9.50
CA SER A 61 -6.40 -4.97 -8.63
C SER A 61 -5.41 -5.73 -7.75
N ALA A 62 -5.57 -7.03 -7.58
CA ALA A 62 -4.73 -7.85 -6.72
C ALA A 62 -3.23 -7.74 -7.04
N PRO A 63 -2.77 -7.79 -8.31
CA PRO A 63 -1.35 -7.79 -8.63
C PRO A 63 -0.63 -6.50 -8.27
N TRP A 64 -1.28 -5.34 -8.40
CA TRP A 64 -0.58 -4.06 -8.44
C TRP A 64 -0.92 -3.06 -7.32
N ARG A 65 -2.08 -3.16 -6.64
CA ARG A 65 -2.50 -2.12 -5.69
C ARG A 65 -1.53 -1.91 -4.52
N LEU A 66 -1.00 -3.00 -3.92
CA LEU A 66 -0.02 -2.90 -2.83
C LEU A 66 1.33 -2.42 -3.33
N SER A 67 1.77 -2.91 -4.49
CA SER A 67 2.99 -2.45 -5.13
C SER A 67 2.93 -0.98 -5.49
N LEU A 68 1.78 -0.47 -5.95
CA LEU A 68 1.56 0.96 -6.17
C LEU A 68 1.71 1.76 -4.87
N LEU A 69 1.16 1.25 -3.75
CA LEU A 69 1.30 1.91 -2.45
C LEU A 69 2.76 1.93 -1.98
N PHE A 70 3.54 0.87 -2.22
CA PHE A 70 4.99 0.86 -1.94
C PHE A 70 5.75 1.83 -2.85
N PHE A 71 5.42 1.91 -4.14
CA PHE A 71 6.03 2.88 -5.06
C PHE A 71 5.79 4.32 -4.59
N VAL A 72 4.53 4.68 -4.30
CA VAL A 72 4.16 6.01 -3.80
C VAL A 72 4.82 6.31 -2.45
N SER A 73 4.95 5.31 -1.59
CA SER A 73 5.65 5.42 -0.31
C SER A 73 7.15 5.66 -0.49
N GLY A 74 7.78 5.03 -1.49
CA GLY A 74 9.15 5.30 -1.91
C GLY A 74 9.32 6.75 -2.37
N CYS A 75 8.44 7.24 -3.25
CA CYS A 75 8.43 8.65 -3.64
C CYS A 75 8.29 9.59 -2.45
N ALA A 76 7.35 9.32 -1.55
CA ALA A 76 7.15 10.12 -0.34
C ALA A 76 8.40 10.12 0.57
N THR A 77 9.08 8.98 0.69
CA THR A 77 10.32 8.82 1.46
C THR A 77 11.43 9.69 0.89
N ALA A 78 11.60 9.75 -0.44
CA ALA A 78 12.58 10.62 -1.09
C ALA A 78 12.31 12.11 -0.81
N PHE A 79 11.05 12.56 -0.93
CA PHE A 79 10.68 13.95 -0.67
C PHE A 79 10.83 14.32 0.82
N LEU A 80 10.47 13.43 1.73
CA LEU A 80 10.58 13.66 3.17
C LEU A 80 12.04 13.74 3.61
N HIS A 81 12.90 12.84 3.12
CA HIS A 81 14.33 12.87 3.40
C HIS A 81 14.97 14.15 2.85
N ALA A 82 14.69 14.52 1.61
CA ALA A 82 15.22 15.74 1.00
C ALA A 82 14.80 17.02 1.73
N LYS A 83 13.60 17.03 2.36
CA LYS A 83 13.11 18.19 3.13
C LYS A 83 13.74 18.29 4.52
N SER A 84 14.01 17.16 5.18
CA SER A 84 14.53 17.12 6.55
C SER A 84 15.38 15.86 6.76
N PRO A 85 16.66 15.87 6.32
CA PRO A 85 17.55 14.72 6.49
C PRO A 85 17.87 14.44 7.97
N ALA A 86 18.10 15.50 8.76
CA ALA A 86 18.34 15.37 10.17
C ALA A 86 17.09 14.90 10.91
N GLY A 87 17.22 13.84 11.70
CA GLY A 87 16.10 13.24 12.44
C GLY A 87 15.09 12.44 11.61
N PHE A 88 15.35 12.25 10.30
CA PHE A 88 14.46 11.51 9.39
C PHE A 88 14.11 10.11 9.94
N ALA A 89 15.11 9.30 10.29
CA ALA A 89 14.90 7.94 10.79
C ALA A 89 14.05 7.93 12.07
N LYS A 90 14.36 8.79 13.06
CA LYS A 90 13.59 8.91 14.30
C LYS A 90 12.14 9.30 14.03
N SER A 91 11.93 10.32 13.19
CA SER A 91 10.59 10.79 12.85
C SER A 91 9.76 9.71 12.15
N ARG A 92 10.39 8.94 11.22
CA ARG A 92 9.71 7.85 10.51
C ARG A 92 9.41 6.68 11.44
N THR A 93 10.34 6.32 12.33
CA THR A 93 10.15 5.27 13.34
C THR A 93 8.94 5.57 14.22
N LEU A 94 8.90 6.76 14.82
CA LEU A 94 7.76 7.14 15.67
C LEU A 94 6.44 7.14 14.90
N ARG A 95 6.44 7.65 13.67
CA ARG A 95 5.23 7.76 12.85
C ARG A 95 4.70 6.42 12.35
N LEU A 96 5.54 5.39 12.25
CA LEU A 96 5.14 4.07 11.74
C LEU A 96 5.00 3.05 12.88
N LEU A 97 5.96 2.96 13.80
CA LEU A 97 5.93 1.93 14.84
C LEU A 97 4.97 2.23 15.98
N VAL A 98 4.74 3.50 16.34
CA VAL A 98 3.74 3.83 17.38
C VAL A 98 2.33 3.42 16.94
N PRO A 99 1.86 3.77 15.71
CA PRO A 99 0.58 3.26 15.22
C PRO A 99 0.55 1.75 15.01
N LEU A 100 1.66 1.14 14.60
CA LEU A 100 1.75 -0.31 14.43
C LEU A 100 1.55 -1.02 15.77
N ALA A 101 2.30 -0.61 16.81
CA ALA A 101 2.16 -1.18 18.15
C ALA A 101 0.74 -0.99 18.70
N PHE A 102 0.21 0.24 18.61
CA PHE A 102 -1.18 0.50 19.02
C PHE A 102 -2.18 -0.36 18.23
N GLY A 103 -2.00 -0.49 16.93
CA GLY A 103 -2.87 -1.27 16.07
C GLY A 103 -2.87 -2.76 16.43
N ILE A 104 -1.70 -3.35 16.68
CA ILE A 104 -1.58 -4.75 17.10
C ILE A 104 -2.36 -5.01 18.40
N TRP A 105 -2.25 -4.12 19.38
CA TRP A 105 -2.81 -4.35 20.71
C TRP A 105 -4.23 -3.84 20.90
N ALA A 106 -4.68 -2.85 20.11
CA ALA A 106 -5.99 -2.21 20.32
C ALA A 106 -6.97 -2.38 19.14
N ILE A 107 -6.48 -2.48 17.91
CA ILE A 107 -7.36 -2.48 16.73
C ILE A 107 -7.51 -3.88 16.13
N VAL A 108 -6.44 -4.68 16.13
CA VAL A 108 -6.45 -6.03 15.55
C VAL A 108 -7.24 -7.07 16.38
N PRO A 109 -7.25 -7.07 17.73
CA PRO A 109 -7.89 -8.12 18.50
C PRO A 109 -9.35 -8.41 18.13
N PRO A 110 -10.24 -7.42 17.88
CA PRO A 110 -11.61 -7.72 17.48
C PRO A 110 -11.73 -8.51 16.17
N GLN A 111 -10.88 -8.25 15.17
CA GLN A 111 -10.93 -9.03 13.93
C GLN A 111 -10.39 -10.45 14.13
N SER A 112 -9.35 -10.62 14.94
CA SER A 112 -8.80 -11.94 15.27
C SER A 112 -9.79 -12.75 16.12
N TRP A 113 -10.54 -12.10 17.02
CA TRP A 113 -11.64 -12.73 17.74
C TRP A 113 -12.72 -13.26 16.80
N VAL A 114 -13.19 -12.43 15.87
CA VAL A 114 -14.16 -12.87 14.84
C VAL A 114 -13.60 -14.07 14.06
N GLU A 115 -12.33 -14.03 13.68
CA GLU A 115 -11.70 -15.12 12.93
C GLU A 115 -11.71 -16.44 13.69
N VAL A 116 -11.38 -16.45 14.98
CA VAL A 116 -11.43 -17.69 15.79
C VAL A 116 -12.85 -18.15 16.08
N VAL A 117 -13.81 -17.23 16.23
CA VAL A 117 -15.23 -17.57 16.32
C VAL A 117 -15.71 -18.28 15.05
N GLU A 118 -15.38 -17.72 13.88
CA GLU A 118 -15.83 -18.22 12.58
C GLU A 118 -15.12 -19.50 12.13
N LYS A 119 -13.80 -19.60 12.37
CA LYS A 119 -12.99 -20.71 11.84
C LYS A 119 -12.87 -21.90 12.79
N VAL A 120 -12.82 -21.67 14.11
CA VAL A 120 -12.60 -22.73 15.11
C VAL A 120 -13.73 -22.85 16.13
N GLY A 121 -14.79 -22.06 16.03
CA GLY A 121 -15.95 -22.14 16.92
C GLY A 121 -15.66 -21.68 18.35
N TYR A 122 -14.76 -20.72 18.55
CA TYR A 122 -14.45 -20.18 19.87
C TYR A 122 -15.69 -19.57 20.53
N GLY A 123 -16.05 -20.06 21.74
CA GLY A 123 -17.26 -19.64 22.45
C GLY A 123 -17.05 -18.55 23.49
N GLY A 124 -15.82 -18.08 23.72
CA GLY A 124 -15.52 -17.01 24.67
C GLY A 124 -15.85 -15.62 24.15
N ASP A 125 -16.05 -14.67 25.05
CA ASP A 125 -16.28 -13.29 24.66
C ASP A 125 -14.98 -12.57 24.20
N LEU A 126 -15.14 -11.34 23.72
CA LEU A 126 -14.02 -10.53 23.23
C LEU A 126 -13.01 -10.19 24.35
N VAL A 127 -13.46 -10.02 25.61
CA VAL A 127 -12.59 -9.65 26.73
C VAL A 127 -11.71 -10.83 27.11
N ASP A 128 -12.29 -12.04 27.17
CA ASP A 128 -11.55 -13.27 27.44
C ASP A 128 -10.58 -13.59 26.31
N PHE A 129 -11.00 -13.43 25.06
CA PHE A 129 -10.11 -13.55 23.91
C PHE A 129 -8.96 -12.55 23.98
N TRP A 130 -9.21 -11.29 24.37
CA TRP A 130 -8.17 -10.27 24.45
C TRP A 130 -7.09 -10.61 25.49
N ARG A 131 -7.45 -11.25 26.60
CA ARG A 131 -6.49 -11.76 27.60
C ARG A 131 -5.60 -12.84 26.99
N LEU A 132 -6.19 -13.82 26.29
CA LEU A 132 -5.45 -14.86 25.56
C LEU A 132 -4.56 -14.26 24.47
N TYR A 133 -5.08 -13.31 23.73
CA TYR A 133 -4.32 -12.58 22.70
C TYR A 133 -3.11 -11.86 23.30
N ALA A 134 -3.25 -11.22 24.44
CA ALA A 134 -2.18 -10.50 25.11
C ALA A 134 -1.13 -11.42 25.75
N SER A 135 -1.51 -12.59 26.23
CA SER A 135 -0.56 -13.59 26.76
C SER A 135 0.18 -14.36 25.68
N GLY A 136 -0.31 -14.33 24.44
CA GLY A 136 0.20 -15.20 23.37
C GLY A 136 -0.23 -16.65 23.52
N ASP A 137 -1.16 -16.91 24.45
CA ASP A 137 -1.73 -18.22 24.73
C ASP A 137 -2.99 -18.45 23.89
N GLY A 138 -2.97 -19.48 23.09
CA GLY A 138 -4.17 -19.91 22.41
C GLY A 138 -3.81 -20.69 21.14
N GLY A 139 -3.76 -21.99 21.23
CA GLY A 139 -3.64 -22.88 20.08
C GLY A 139 -4.92 -22.91 19.25
N PHE A 140 -5.29 -21.76 18.67
CA PHE A 140 -6.44 -21.63 17.77
C PHE A 140 -6.11 -22.24 16.43
N CYS A 141 -6.27 -23.55 16.31
CA CYS A 141 -5.91 -24.33 15.14
C CYS A 141 -7.13 -24.96 14.48
N ARG A 142 -7.13 -25.00 13.15
CA ARG A 142 -8.02 -25.79 12.31
C ARG A 142 -7.15 -26.74 11.48
N GLY A 143 -6.98 -27.97 11.96
CA GLY A 143 -5.96 -28.87 11.42
C GLY A 143 -4.56 -28.30 11.65
N ASP A 144 -3.78 -28.21 10.57
CA ASP A 144 -2.42 -27.66 10.60
C ASP A 144 -2.38 -26.12 10.48
N ASP A 145 -3.52 -25.46 10.20
CA ASP A 145 -3.62 -24.00 10.11
C ASP A 145 -3.93 -23.41 11.48
N CYS A 146 -2.94 -22.74 12.07
CA CYS A 146 -3.03 -22.15 13.40
C CYS A 146 -2.89 -20.63 13.35
N LEU A 147 -3.86 -19.91 13.93
CA LEU A 147 -3.74 -18.48 14.14
C LEU A 147 -2.68 -18.18 15.18
N ARG A 148 -1.60 -17.52 14.76
CA ARG A 148 -0.56 -17.03 15.67
C ARG A 148 -0.96 -15.68 16.24
N ILE A 149 -1.02 -15.58 17.56
CA ILE A 149 -1.35 -14.34 18.29
C ILE A 149 -0.21 -13.99 19.27
N PRO A 150 0.07 -12.68 19.50
CA PRO A 150 -0.53 -11.54 18.82
C PRO A 150 -0.09 -11.44 17.35
N THR A 151 -0.95 -10.87 16.51
CA THR A 151 -0.71 -10.71 15.07
C THR A 151 -0.88 -9.26 14.64
N TRP A 152 -0.26 -8.87 13.54
CA TRP A 152 -0.46 -7.56 12.92
C TRP A 152 -1.48 -7.54 11.79
N ASN A 153 -1.95 -8.70 11.33
CA ASN A 153 -2.91 -8.80 10.22
C ASN A 153 -2.57 -7.82 9.08
N HIS A 154 -3.53 -7.00 8.63
CA HIS A 154 -3.33 -6.03 7.55
C HIS A 154 -2.23 -4.97 7.83
N LEU A 155 -1.82 -4.78 9.08
CA LEU A 155 -0.80 -3.79 9.44
C LEU A 155 0.63 -4.20 9.03
N TRP A 156 0.83 -5.41 8.50
CA TRP A 156 2.11 -5.89 7.98
C TRP A 156 2.78 -4.90 7.01
N PHE A 157 1.99 -4.21 6.17
CA PHE A 157 2.49 -3.19 5.25
C PHE A 157 3.26 -2.08 5.97
N VAL A 158 2.84 -1.68 7.18
CA VAL A 158 3.53 -0.63 7.96
C VAL A 158 4.86 -1.13 8.48
N ALA A 159 4.94 -2.39 8.94
CA ALA A 159 6.19 -3.02 9.38
C ALA A 159 7.21 -3.07 8.22
N TYR A 160 6.79 -3.54 7.04
CA TYR A 160 7.62 -3.60 5.84
C TYR A 160 8.06 -2.20 5.39
N LEU A 161 7.13 -1.24 5.37
CA LEU A 161 7.44 0.13 5.01
C LEU A 161 8.44 0.76 5.98
N TRP A 162 8.34 0.45 7.28
CA TRP A 162 9.33 0.90 8.25
C TRP A 162 10.71 0.32 7.95
N CYS A 163 10.81 -0.99 7.75
CA CYS A 163 12.07 -1.66 7.38
C CYS A 163 12.69 -1.04 6.13
N TYR A 164 11.91 -0.88 5.07
CA TYR A 164 12.41 -0.31 3.80
C TYR A 164 12.85 1.15 3.95
N THR A 165 12.13 1.93 4.77
CA THR A 165 12.50 3.31 5.07
C THR A 165 13.80 3.36 5.89
N MET A 166 14.01 2.43 6.83
CA MET A 166 15.26 2.35 7.60
C MET A 166 16.44 1.91 6.73
N VAL A 167 16.24 0.93 5.84
CA VAL A 167 17.26 0.55 4.84
C VAL A 167 17.65 1.76 3.99
N ALA A 168 16.70 2.54 3.50
CA ALA A 168 16.97 3.76 2.76
C ALA A 168 17.76 4.80 3.60
N ALA A 169 17.38 4.98 4.87
CA ALA A 169 18.09 5.88 5.78
C ALA A 169 19.55 5.44 6.02
N LEU A 170 19.79 4.14 6.17
CA LEU A 170 21.13 3.56 6.29
C LEU A 170 21.95 3.75 5.01
N VAL A 171 21.35 3.53 3.83
CA VAL A 171 22.02 3.76 2.54
C VAL A 171 22.43 5.22 2.41
N TRP A 172 21.56 6.19 2.73
CA TRP A 172 21.94 7.60 2.72
C TRP A 172 23.04 7.93 3.74
N ARG A 173 23.00 7.29 4.91
CA ARG A 173 24.00 7.53 5.98
C ARG A 173 25.39 7.01 5.63
N PHE A 174 25.49 5.83 5.01
CA PHE A 174 26.75 5.14 4.77
C PHE A 174 27.30 5.29 3.35
N ALA A 175 26.42 5.20 2.32
CA ALA A 175 26.83 5.36 0.92
C ALA A 175 26.84 6.83 0.46
N GLY A 176 26.15 7.69 1.20
CA GLY A 176 26.04 9.12 0.92
C GLY A 176 25.06 9.49 -0.20
N PRO A 177 24.58 10.75 -0.23
CA PRO A 177 23.61 11.21 -1.23
C PRO A 177 24.09 11.05 -2.67
N ALA A 178 25.37 11.35 -2.94
CA ALA A 178 25.94 11.27 -4.29
C ALA A 178 25.92 9.84 -4.87
N SER A 179 26.03 8.81 -4.05
CA SER A 179 25.93 7.42 -4.51
C SER A 179 24.48 7.08 -4.86
N VAL A 180 23.53 7.52 -4.04
CA VAL A 180 22.09 7.36 -4.31
C VAL A 180 21.71 8.09 -5.61
N ASP A 181 22.19 9.32 -5.82
CA ASP A 181 21.92 10.08 -7.05
C ASP A 181 22.53 9.39 -8.29
N ARG A 182 23.72 8.79 -8.19
CA ARG A 182 24.31 7.97 -9.27
C ARG A 182 23.46 6.75 -9.60
N CYS A 183 22.97 6.04 -8.59
CA CYS A 183 22.06 4.90 -8.79
C CYS A 183 20.74 5.34 -9.43
N ALA A 184 20.15 6.44 -8.96
CA ALA A 184 18.94 7.04 -9.53
C ALA A 184 19.15 7.39 -11.02
N ALA A 185 20.23 8.08 -11.36
CA ALA A 185 20.55 8.43 -12.73
C ALA A 185 20.81 7.19 -13.62
N ALA A 186 21.45 6.15 -13.09
CA ALA A 186 21.67 4.90 -13.83
C ALA A 186 20.35 4.17 -14.11
N LEU A 187 19.48 4.06 -13.11
CA LEU A 187 18.15 3.49 -13.27
C LEU A 187 17.31 4.29 -14.26
N ALA A 188 17.25 5.61 -14.12
CA ALA A 188 16.50 6.50 -14.99
C ALA A 188 16.94 6.39 -16.46
N ARG A 189 18.24 6.22 -16.73
CA ARG A 189 18.74 5.98 -18.10
C ARG A 189 18.21 4.67 -18.69
N ARG A 190 18.15 3.60 -17.92
CA ARG A 190 17.61 2.30 -18.36
C ARG A 190 16.10 2.34 -18.61
N LEU A 191 15.40 3.19 -17.88
CA LEU A 191 13.94 3.32 -17.98
C LEU A 191 13.50 4.37 -19.03
N ARG A 192 14.34 4.73 -19.97
CA ARG A 192 13.98 5.60 -21.10
C ARG A 192 13.24 4.82 -22.19
N GLY A 193 12.36 5.50 -22.92
CA GLY A 193 11.65 4.91 -24.06
C GLY A 193 10.81 3.69 -23.70
N ALA A 194 11.03 2.55 -24.35
CA ALA A 194 10.38 1.28 -24.03
C ALA A 194 10.87 0.67 -22.72
N GLY A 195 12.08 1.04 -22.28
CA GLY A 195 12.69 0.53 -21.05
C GLY A 195 11.87 0.77 -19.80
N VAL A 196 11.01 1.82 -19.78
CA VAL A 196 10.10 2.10 -18.65
C VAL A 196 9.10 0.97 -18.38
N LEU A 197 8.78 0.17 -19.39
CA LEU A 197 7.94 -1.02 -19.28
C LEU A 197 8.80 -2.30 -19.20
N LEU A 198 9.72 -2.49 -20.15
CA LEU A 198 10.40 -3.77 -20.34
C LEU A 198 11.30 -4.17 -19.17
N TRP A 199 12.14 -3.27 -18.65
CA TRP A 199 13.09 -3.62 -17.59
C TRP A 199 12.41 -3.97 -16.27
N PRO A 200 11.42 -3.20 -15.77
CA PRO A 200 10.75 -3.58 -14.54
C PRO A 200 9.90 -4.85 -14.69
N ILE A 201 9.26 -5.07 -15.84
CA ILE A 201 8.52 -6.32 -16.10
C ILE A 201 9.49 -7.51 -16.03
N ALA A 202 10.62 -7.43 -16.73
CA ALA A 202 11.63 -8.51 -16.70
C ALA A 202 12.16 -8.76 -15.28
N TRP A 203 12.42 -7.71 -14.51
CA TRP A 203 12.88 -7.81 -13.13
C TRP A 203 11.85 -8.44 -12.21
N LEU A 204 10.59 -7.99 -12.26
CA LEU A 204 9.50 -8.54 -11.45
C LEU A 204 9.18 -9.99 -11.85
N ALA A 205 9.24 -10.32 -13.14
CA ALA A 205 9.10 -11.68 -13.63
C ALA A 205 10.22 -12.58 -13.08
N LEU A 206 11.47 -12.12 -13.12
CA LEU A 206 12.61 -12.86 -12.57
C LEU A 206 12.43 -13.14 -11.06
N ILE A 207 12.03 -12.13 -10.27
CA ILE A 207 11.74 -12.30 -8.85
C ILE A 207 10.66 -13.37 -8.66
N ARG A 208 9.58 -13.27 -9.44
CA ARG A 208 8.44 -14.18 -9.32
C ARG A 208 8.82 -15.61 -9.70
N ILE A 209 9.53 -15.79 -10.80
CA ILE A 209 10.01 -17.10 -11.25
C ILE A 209 10.94 -17.74 -10.21
N ALA A 210 11.89 -16.95 -9.70
CA ALA A 210 12.92 -17.47 -8.81
C ALA A 210 12.45 -17.74 -7.37
N LEU A 211 11.49 -16.95 -6.86
CA LEU A 211 11.21 -16.92 -5.42
C LEU A 211 9.81 -17.39 -5.04
N VAL A 212 8.76 -17.19 -5.85
CA VAL A 212 7.36 -17.41 -5.42
C VAL A 212 7.07 -18.85 -4.99
N ALA A 213 7.73 -19.85 -5.65
CA ALA A 213 7.52 -21.23 -5.30
C ALA A 213 8.32 -21.70 -4.07
N ARG A 214 9.38 -20.94 -3.70
CA ARG A 214 10.27 -21.27 -2.58
C ARG A 214 9.91 -20.54 -1.30
N PHE A 215 9.33 -19.35 -1.42
CA PHE A 215 8.98 -18.47 -0.32
C PHE A 215 7.53 -18.03 -0.50
N PRO A 216 6.58 -18.74 0.12
CA PRO A 216 5.18 -18.36 0.08
C PRO A 216 4.98 -16.98 0.72
N ASP A 217 3.93 -16.30 0.28
CA ASP A 217 3.52 -15.00 0.79
C ASP A 217 2.91 -15.16 2.19
N THR A 218 3.71 -14.92 3.22
CA THR A 218 3.31 -15.11 4.62
C THR A 218 3.04 -13.81 5.36
N HIS A 219 3.54 -12.67 4.86
CA HIS A 219 3.54 -11.37 5.53
C HIS A 219 4.16 -11.39 6.96
N ALA A 220 5.05 -12.36 7.22
CA ALA A 220 5.64 -12.59 8.54
C ALA A 220 6.89 -11.73 8.84
N LEU A 221 7.33 -10.88 7.92
CA LEU A 221 8.55 -10.06 7.94
C LEU A 221 9.86 -10.89 7.85
N VAL A 222 9.93 -12.02 8.52
CA VAL A 222 11.07 -12.95 8.48
C VAL A 222 10.69 -14.09 7.53
N ASP A 223 11.63 -14.52 6.69
CA ASP A 223 11.47 -15.58 5.69
C ASP A 223 10.50 -15.29 4.53
N ASP A 224 9.98 -14.08 4.43
CA ASP A 224 9.10 -13.64 3.36
C ASP A 224 9.90 -13.00 2.19
N TRP A 225 10.91 -13.71 1.72
CA TRP A 225 11.89 -13.20 0.76
C TRP A 225 11.29 -12.81 -0.58
N TYR A 226 10.24 -13.51 -1.03
CA TYR A 226 9.54 -13.14 -2.25
C TYR A 226 8.88 -11.74 -2.12
N CYS A 227 8.11 -11.51 -1.06
CA CYS A 227 7.48 -10.23 -0.81
C CYS A 227 8.50 -9.11 -0.60
N HIS A 228 9.59 -9.39 0.12
CA HIS A 228 10.67 -8.41 0.29
C HIS A 228 11.33 -8.04 -1.04
N ALA A 229 11.70 -9.02 -1.87
CA ALA A 229 12.31 -8.74 -3.18
C ALA A 229 11.36 -7.93 -4.07
N LEU A 230 10.08 -8.28 -4.09
CA LEU A 230 9.05 -7.64 -4.87
C LEU A 230 8.79 -6.19 -4.39
N TYR A 231 8.35 -6.03 -3.15
CA TYR A 231 7.91 -4.74 -2.64
C TYR A 231 9.05 -3.77 -2.38
N PHE A 232 10.21 -4.26 -1.94
CA PHE A 232 11.39 -3.40 -1.80
C PHE A 232 11.89 -2.89 -3.15
N SER A 233 11.89 -3.71 -4.20
CA SER A 233 12.24 -3.26 -5.55
C SER A 233 11.36 -2.13 -6.04
N VAL A 234 10.05 -2.26 -5.85
CA VAL A 234 9.08 -1.25 -6.25
C VAL A 234 9.17 0.01 -5.39
N PHE A 235 9.37 -0.12 -4.07
CA PHE A 235 9.64 0.99 -3.17
C PHE A 235 10.93 1.73 -3.56
N ALA A 236 12.01 1.00 -3.83
CA ALA A 236 13.29 1.57 -4.25
C ALA A 236 13.17 2.29 -5.62
N ALA A 237 12.41 1.74 -6.56
CA ALA A 237 12.11 2.42 -7.82
C ALA A 237 11.38 3.75 -7.58
N GLY A 238 10.36 3.76 -6.72
CA GLY A 238 9.67 4.99 -6.33
C GLY A 238 10.59 6.00 -5.68
N LEU A 239 11.46 5.56 -4.77
CA LEU A 239 12.43 6.40 -4.07
C LEU A 239 13.44 7.03 -5.03
N LEU A 240 14.05 6.24 -5.92
CA LEU A 240 15.09 6.69 -6.84
C LEU A 240 14.55 7.55 -7.98
N LEU A 241 13.33 7.28 -8.45
CA LEU A 241 12.72 7.94 -9.60
C LEU A 241 11.79 9.10 -9.23
N ALA A 242 11.57 9.35 -7.94
CA ALA A 242 10.63 10.37 -7.45
C ALA A 242 10.77 11.72 -8.11
N ARG A 243 12.01 12.15 -8.40
CA ARG A 243 12.36 13.47 -8.93
C ARG A 243 12.86 13.49 -10.37
N ASP A 244 13.01 12.33 -11.03
CA ASP A 244 13.51 12.27 -12.41
C ASP A 244 12.43 12.69 -13.41
N ALA A 245 12.61 13.84 -14.06
CA ALA A 245 11.64 14.40 -15.00
C ALA A 245 11.42 13.49 -16.21
N ALA A 246 12.50 12.87 -16.74
CA ALA A 246 12.42 12.03 -17.93
C ALA A 246 11.63 10.75 -17.68
N PHE A 247 11.76 10.16 -16.48
CA PHE A 247 10.90 9.03 -16.05
C PHE A 247 9.43 9.43 -16.05
N TRP A 248 9.07 10.54 -15.39
CA TRP A 248 7.68 10.98 -15.29
C TRP A 248 7.09 11.36 -16.66
N ASP A 249 7.88 11.89 -17.57
CA ASP A 249 7.47 12.14 -18.95
C ASP A 249 7.25 10.84 -19.72
N ALA A 250 8.09 9.82 -19.52
CA ALA A 250 7.90 8.51 -20.12
C ALA A 250 6.62 7.83 -19.58
N VAL A 251 6.36 7.89 -18.27
CA VAL A 251 5.12 7.42 -17.62
C VAL A 251 3.90 8.09 -18.26
N LEU A 252 3.93 9.42 -18.41
CA LEU A 252 2.83 10.16 -19.02
C LEU A 252 2.58 9.76 -20.47
N ARG A 253 3.64 9.63 -21.28
CA ARG A 253 3.51 9.23 -22.70
C ARG A 253 3.03 7.79 -22.88
N LYS A 254 3.49 6.88 -22.02
CA LYS A 254 3.22 5.43 -22.16
C LYS A 254 1.93 4.97 -21.46
N ARG A 255 1.18 5.84 -20.79
CA ARG A 255 0.02 5.48 -19.97
C ARG A 255 -1.04 4.64 -20.68
N TRP A 256 -1.32 4.93 -21.97
CA TRP A 256 -2.32 4.21 -22.75
C TRP A 256 -1.83 2.82 -23.18
N ILE A 257 -0.57 2.71 -23.58
CA ILE A 257 0.06 1.42 -23.90
C ILE A 257 0.12 0.57 -22.63
N ALA A 258 0.50 1.17 -21.51
CA ALA A 258 0.52 0.49 -20.21
C ALA A 258 -0.87 0.01 -19.79
N LEU A 259 -1.92 0.84 -19.96
CA LEU A 259 -3.30 0.43 -19.68
C LEU A 259 -3.73 -0.75 -20.56
N ALA A 260 -3.47 -0.69 -21.86
CA ALA A 260 -3.83 -1.78 -22.78
C ALA A 260 -3.11 -3.09 -22.41
N LEU A 261 -1.81 -3.03 -22.09
CA LEU A 261 -1.06 -4.20 -21.64
C LEU A 261 -1.54 -4.72 -20.29
N ALA A 262 -1.86 -3.84 -19.34
CA ALA A 262 -2.41 -4.25 -18.05
C ALA A 262 -3.75 -4.98 -18.20
N LEU A 263 -4.68 -4.44 -19.00
CA LEU A 263 -5.97 -5.07 -19.24
C LEU A 263 -5.85 -6.39 -19.99
N ALA A 264 -4.97 -6.48 -21.00
CA ALA A 264 -4.70 -7.73 -21.69
C ALA A 264 -4.07 -8.78 -20.77
N SER A 265 -3.12 -8.37 -19.92
CA SER A 265 -2.49 -9.25 -18.93
C SER A 265 -3.48 -9.69 -17.85
N TRP A 266 -4.32 -8.79 -17.36
CA TRP A 266 -5.40 -9.13 -16.44
C TRP A 266 -6.35 -10.16 -17.05
N ALA A 267 -6.80 -9.95 -18.30
CA ALA A 267 -7.70 -10.90 -18.98
C ALA A 267 -7.05 -12.29 -19.12
N ALA A 268 -5.75 -12.33 -19.46
CA ALA A 268 -5.00 -13.58 -19.54
C ALA A 268 -4.85 -14.26 -18.17
N VAL A 269 -4.57 -13.49 -17.10
CA VAL A 269 -4.50 -14.01 -15.71
C VAL A 269 -5.88 -14.52 -15.26
N ALA A 270 -6.94 -13.78 -15.53
CA ALA A 270 -8.31 -14.19 -15.20
C ALA A 270 -8.71 -15.49 -15.93
N ALA A 271 -8.42 -15.56 -17.23
CA ALA A 271 -8.67 -16.78 -18.02
C ALA A 271 -7.84 -17.98 -17.53
N TYR A 272 -6.57 -17.76 -17.16
CA TYR A 272 -5.73 -18.81 -16.59
C TYR A 272 -6.35 -19.41 -15.32
N PHE A 273 -6.75 -18.59 -14.36
CA PHE A 273 -7.34 -19.07 -13.10
C PHE A 273 -8.81 -19.52 -13.24
N ALA A 274 -9.48 -19.18 -14.32
CA ALA A 274 -10.79 -19.75 -14.64
C ALA A 274 -10.69 -21.16 -15.24
N HIS A 275 -9.53 -21.50 -15.81
CA HIS A 275 -9.32 -22.79 -16.49
C HIS A 275 -8.50 -23.78 -15.66
N PHE A 276 -7.59 -23.28 -14.82
CA PHE A 276 -6.70 -24.09 -14.00
C PHE A 276 -6.96 -23.86 -12.53
N ASP A 277 -7.07 -24.94 -11.78
CA ASP A 277 -7.26 -25.02 -10.34
C ASP A 277 -6.33 -26.10 -9.74
N ASP A 278 -6.50 -26.42 -8.46
CA ASP A 278 -5.72 -27.46 -7.79
C ASP A 278 -5.98 -28.87 -8.35
N ALA A 279 -7.16 -29.10 -8.95
CA ALA A 279 -7.52 -30.38 -9.57
C ALA A 279 -7.00 -30.49 -11.00
N HIS A 280 -6.84 -29.36 -11.68
CA HIS A 280 -6.40 -29.28 -13.08
C HIS A 280 -5.14 -28.41 -13.16
N ALA A 281 -4.01 -28.94 -12.71
CA ALA A 281 -2.73 -28.23 -12.68
C ALA A 281 -2.23 -27.91 -14.10
N PRO A 282 -1.79 -26.66 -14.37
CA PRO A 282 -1.21 -26.30 -15.65
C PRO A 282 0.15 -26.95 -15.87
N PRO A 283 0.57 -27.16 -17.13
CA PRO A 283 1.94 -27.55 -17.42
C PRO A 283 2.94 -26.46 -16.95
N GLU A 284 4.16 -26.90 -16.61
CA GLU A 284 5.15 -26.03 -15.99
C GLU A 284 5.48 -24.78 -16.83
N TRP A 285 5.68 -24.95 -18.14
CA TRP A 285 5.94 -23.84 -19.05
C TRP A 285 4.83 -22.77 -19.04
N LEU A 286 3.57 -23.18 -18.88
CA LEU A 286 2.44 -22.25 -18.83
C LEU A 286 2.38 -21.54 -17.48
N ARG A 287 2.77 -22.23 -16.40
CA ARG A 287 2.92 -21.61 -15.07
C ARG A 287 3.98 -20.53 -15.08
N GLU A 288 5.14 -20.80 -15.71
CA GLU A 288 6.20 -19.81 -15.85
C GLU A 288 5.78 -18.64 -16.77
N ALA A 289 5.10 -18.91 -17.88
CA ALA A 289 4.55 -17.88 -18.74
C ALA A 289 3.53 -16.98 -17.99
N GLN A 290 2.65 -17.58 -17.19
CA GLN A 290 1.70 -16.85 -16.34
C GLN A 290 2.43 -15.93 -15.35
N ARG A 291 3.56 -16.33 -14.78
CA ARG A 291 4.38 -15.49 -13.88
C ARG A 291 4.88 -14.23 -14.57
N VAL A 292 5.27 -14.34 -15.85
CA VAL A 292 5.69 -13.19 -16.66
C VAL A 292 4.50 -12.28 -16.97
N VAL A 293 3.36 -12.86 -17.36
CA VAL A 293 2.13 -12.09 -17.63
C VAL A 293 1.65 -11.37 -16.37
N TYR A 294 1.72 -12.01 -15.21
CA TYR A 294 1.36 -11.39 -13.93
C TYR A 294 2.29 -10.20 -13.58
N ALA A 295 3.59 -10.32 -13.85
CA ALA A 295 4.53 -9.23 -13.67
C ALA A 295 4.26 -8.06 -14.65
N ALA A 296 3.83 -8.37 -15.88
CA ALA A 296 3.40 -7.38 -16.85
C ALA A 296 2.14 -6.64 -16.40
N ASP A 297 1.12 -7.37 -15.93
CA ASP A 297 -0.09 -6.78 -15.32
C ASP A 297 0.32 -5.82 -14.19
N GLN A 298 1.10 -6.32 -13.23
CA GLN A 298 1.52 -5.57 -12.06
C GLN A 298 2.19 -4.24 -12.41
N TRP A 299 3.21 -4.26 -13.25
CA TRP A 299 3.97 -3.05 -13.57
C TRP A 299 3.22 -2.13 -14.53
N CYS A 300 2.56 -2.68 -15.55
CA CYS A 300 1.82 -1.87 -16.52
C CYS A 300 0.64 -1.14 -15.85
N ALA A 301 -0.07 -1.79 -14.93
CA ALA A 301 -1.12 -1.14 -14.16
C ALA A 301 -0.59 0.01 -13.28
N ILE A 302 0.59 -0.17 -12.64
CA ILE A 302 1.26 0.90 -11.89
C ILE A 302 1.58 2.08 -12.81
N ILE A 303 2.20 1.84 -13.97
CA ILE A 303 2.55 2.91 -14.93
C ILE A 303 1.30 3.61 -15.46
N ALA A 304 0.24 2.87 -15.76
CA ALA A 304 -1.03 3.45 -16.19
C ALA A 304 -1.61 4.36 -15.08
N ALA A 305 -1.72 3.85 -13.85
CA ALA A 305 -2.24 4.60 -12.71
C ALA A 305 -1.44 5.89 -12.44
N LEU A 306 -0.11 5.80 -12.42
CA LEU A 306 0.79 6.95 -12.27
C LEU A 306 0.61 7.96 -13.42
N GLY A 307 0.53 7.47 -14.67
CA GLY A 307 0.41 8.31 -15.86
C GLY A 307 -0.92 9.06 -15.93
N PHE A 308 -2.03 8.39 -15.58
CA PHE A 308 -3.35 9.03 -15.54
C PHE A 308 -3.47 10.00 -14.35
N ALA A 309 -2.95 9.65 -13.17
CA ALA A 309 -2.93 10.56 -12.02
C ALA A 309 -2.14 11.85 -12.34
N ARG A 310 -0.98 11.72 -13.00
CA ARG A 310 -0.18 12.87 -13.43
C ARG A 310 -0.89 13.72 -14.49
N ARG A 311 -1.63 13.10 -15.42
CA ARG A 311 -2.39 13.81 -16.46
C ARG A 311 -3.60 14.55 -15.85
N TRP A 312 -4.28 13.90 -14.91
CA TRP A 312 -5.45 14.47 -14.24
C TRP A 312 -5.05 15.62 -13.31
N ASN A 313 -4.09 15.41 -12.43
CA ASN A 313 -3.50 16.36 -11.47
C ASN A 313 -4.45 17.50 -11.04
N PRO A 314 -5.51 17.24 -10.29
CA PRO A 314 -6.55 18.23 -9.97
C PRO A 314 -6.08 19.33 -9.02
N GLY A 315 -4.79 19.36 -8.67
CA GLY A 315 -4.19 20.37 -7.83
C GLY A 315 -4.50 20.24 -6.34
N ASP A 316 -4.42 21.37 -5.64
CA ASP A 316 -4.75 21.46 -4.22
C ASP A 316 -6.24 21.70 -3.99
N SER A 317 -6.81 20.98 -3.02
CA SER A 317 -8.21 21.17 -2.59
C SER A 317 -8.38 20.84 -1.11
N ALA A 318 -9.45 21.34 -0.49
CA ALA A 318 -9.80 21.02 0.89
C ALA A 318 -10.03 19.51 1.07
N ALA A 319 -10.72 18.88 0.12
CA ALA A 319 -10.96 17.43 0.11
C ALA A 319 -9.66 16.65 0.06
N ARG A 320 -8.70 17.02 -0.84
CA ARG A 320 -7.41 16.37 -0.89
C ARG A 320 -6.64 16.47 0.43
N ARG A 321 -6.60 17.68 1.02
CA ARG A 321 -5.90 17.90 2.31
C ARG A 321 -6.51 17.05 3.41
N TYR A 322 -7.83 17.03 3.52
CA TYR A 322 -8.58 16.23 4.48
C TYR A 322 -8.31 14.72 4.29
N LEU A 323 -8.54 14.20 3.09
CA LEU A 323 -8.36 12.78 2.80
C LEU A 323 -6.89 12.33 2.90
N THR A 324 -5.93 13.19 2.54
CA THR A 324 -4.51 12.87 2.71
C THR A 324 -4.12 12.68 4.18
N GLU A 325 -4.73 13.44 5.10
CA GLU A 325 -4.56 13.25 6.54
C GLU A 325 -5.29 11.99 7.03
N ALA A 326 -6.47 11.71 6.50
CA ALA A 326 -7.35 10.63 6.91
C ALA A 326 -6.89 9.23 6.45
N VAL A 327 -6.21 9.11 5.29
CA VAL A 327 -5.86 7.81 4.68
C VAL A 327 -5.14 6.87 5.64
N PHE A 328 -4.21 7.35 6.45
CA PHE A 328 -3.46 6.47 7.35
C PHE A 328 -4.29 6.02 8.57
N PRO A 329 -5.05 6.89 9.27
CA PRO A 329 -6.09 6.44 10.22
C PRO A 329 -7.11 5.46 9.64
N PHE A 330 -7.60 5.71 8.43
CA PHE A 330 -8.50 4.78 7.74
C PHE A 330 -7.86 3.41 7.54
N TYR A 331 -6.59 3.40 7.10
CA TYR A 331 -5.83 2.17 6.91
C TYR A 331 -5.75 1.34 8.21
N ILE A 332 -5.58 1.97 9.37
CA ILE A 332 -5.49 1.26 10.64
C ILE A 332 -6.82 0.57 11.01
N VAL A 333 -7.96 1.19 10.69
CA VAL A 333 -9.28 0.75 11.19
C VAL A 333 -10.04 -0.12 10.19
N HIS A 334 -9.87 0.09 8.87
CA HIS A 334 -10.78 -0.42 7.85
C HIS A 334 -11.00 -1.95 7.88
N GLN A 335 -9.94 -2.74 8.02
CA GLN A 335 -10.09 -4.20 7.96
C GLN A 335 -10.80 -4.74 9.20
N THR A 336 -10.49 -4.22 10.39
CA THR A 336 -11.22 -4.57 11.62
C THR A 336 -12.69 -4.22 11.48
N ALA A 337 -13.02 -3.02 10.94
CA ALA A 337 -14.40 -2.63 10.68
C ALA A 337 -15.10 -3.60 9.70
N ILE A 338 -14.44 -3.95 8.59
CA ILE A 338 -14.99 -4.90 7.61
C ILE A 338 -15.29 -6.25 8.26
N VAL A 339 -14.33 -6.81 8.99
CA VAL A 339 -14.47 -8.16 9.60
C VAL A 339 -15.58 -8.16 10.64
N VAL A 340 -15.61 -7.18 11.55
CA VAL A 340 -16.63 -7.07 12.59
C VAL A 340 -18.02 -6.84 12.01
N PHE A 341 -18.15 -5.95 11.02
CA PHE A 341 -19.45 -5.68 10.39
C PHE A 341 -19.93 -6.84 9.52
N ALA A 342 -19.04 -7.52 8.79
CA ALA A 342 -19.41 -8.69 8.01
C ALA A 342 -19.95 -9.80 8.94
N HIS A 343 -19.29 -10.06 10.08
CA HIS A 343 -19.77 -11.00 11.08
C HIS A 343 -21.13 -10.58 11.65
N ALA A 344 -21.30 -9.30 12.01
CA ALA A 344 -22.53 -8.77 12.57
C ALA A 344 -23.71 -8.77 11.58
N LEU A 345 -23.45 -8.63 10.27
CA LEU A 345 -24.49 -8.66 9.24
C LEU A 345 -24.93 -10.08 8.86
N LYS A 346 -24.11 -11.10 9.14
CA LYS A 346 -24.36 -12.48 8.74
C LYS A 346 -25.73 -13.04 9.18
N PRO A 347 -26.19 -12.82 10.44
CA PRO A 347 -27.50 -13.29 10.88
C PRO A 347 -28.69 -12.65 10.17
N ALA A 348 -28.50 -11.49 9.51
CA ALA A 348 -29.56 -10.81 8.77
C ALA A 348 -29.94 -11.50 7.45
N GLY A 349 -29.12 -12.45 6.97
CA GLY A 349 -29.40 -13.26 5.78
C GLY A 349 -29.58 -12.44 4.51
N LEU A 350 -28.93 -11.29 4.40
CA LEU A 350 -29.05 -10.39 3.25
C LEU A 350 -28.46 -11.03 1.98
N SER A 351 -29.05 -10.70 0.83
CA SER A 351 -28.44 -11.05 -0.45
C SER A 351 -27.12 -10.27 -0.63
N PRO A 352 -26.12 -10.82 -1.36
CA PRO A 352 -24.86 -10.13 -1.62
C PRO A 352 -25.00 -8.75 -2.25
N ALA A 353 -26.06 -8.55 -3.04
CA ALA A 353 -26.37 -7.26 -3.68
C ALA A 353 -26.75 -6.16 -2.66
N LEU A 354 -27.26 -6.52 -1.49
CA LEU A 354 -27.60 -5.61 -0.40
C LEU A 354 -26.51 -5.60 0.67
N GLU A 355 -25.98 -6.76 1.02
CA GLU A 355 -24.97 -6.93 2.06
C GLU A 355 -23.66 -6.19 1.71
N ALA A 356 -23.13 -6.36 0.48
CA ALA A 356 -21.86 -5.76 0.11
C ALA A 356 -21.87 -4.22 0.10
N PRO A 357 -22.88 -3.53 -0.50
CA PRO A 357 -22.98 -2.08 -0.38
C PRO A 357 -23.18 -1.59 1.07
N ALA A 358 -23.97 -2.31 1.88
CA ALA A 358 -24.17 -1.98 3.28
C ALA A 358 -22.85 -2.10 4.06
N LEU A 359 -22.08 -3.16 3.83
CA LEU A 359 -20.77 -3.37 4.43
C LEU A 359 -19.76 -2.29 4.02
N VAL A 360 -19.73 -1.90 2.73
CA VAL A 360 -18.91 -0.77 2.25
C VAL A 360 -19.32 0.52 2.98
N ALA A 361 -20.60 0.83 3.02
CA ALA A 361 -21.11 2.05 3.64
C ALA A 361 -20.79 2.12 5.14
N ALA A 362 -21.03 1.02 5.87
CA ALA A 362 -20.72 0.91 7.31
C ALA A 362 -19.20 1.06 7.56
N THR A 363 -18.37 0.41 6.75
CA THR A 363 -16.90 0.51 6.87
C THR A 363 -16.41 1.94 6.61
N VAL A 364 -16.89 2.57 5.56
CA VAL A 364 -16.53 3.96 5.21
C VAL A 364 -16.99 4.90 6.33
N ALA A 365 -18.22 4.76 6.83
CA ALA A 365 -18.73 5.54 7.95
C ALA A 365 -17.89 5.38 9.22
N ALA A 366 -17.49 4.15 9.56
CA ALA A 366 -16.61 3.87 10.70
C ALA A 366 -15.22 4.48 10.53
N CYS A 367 -14.64 4.43 9.33
CA CYS A 367 -13.37 5.08 9.02
C CYS A 367 -13.45 6.60 9.20
N PHE A 368 -14.49 7.25 8.68
CA PHE A 368 -14.70 8.70 8.86
C PHE A 368 -14.96 9.06 10.33
N ALA A 369 -15.82 8.32 11.03
CA ALA A 369 -16.11 8.56 12.45
C ALA A 369 -14.82 8.43 13.30
N SER A 370 -14.05 7.36 13.08
CA SER A 370 -12.77 7.16 13.77
C SER A 370 -11.80 8.31 13.51
N PHE A 371 -11.64 8.74 12.26
CA PHE A 371 -10.77 9.86 11.92
C PHE A 371 -11.23 11.17 12.55
N GLU A 372 -12.54 11.47 12.56
CA GLU A 372 -13.08 12.67 13.18
C GLU A 372 -12.85 12.70 14.71
N ILE A 373 -12.88 11.55 15.36
CA ILE A 373 -12.52 11.43 16.78
C ILE A 373 -11.01 11.64 16.96
N VAL A 374 -10.21 10.89 16.23
CA VAL A 374 -8.74 10.92 16.35
C VAL A 374 -8.17 12.32 16.06
N ARG A 375 -8.66 13.02 15.05
CA ARG A 375 -8.14 14.35 14.72
C ARG A 375 -8.45 15.40 15.78
N ARG A 376 -9.51 15.20 16.59
CA ARG A 376 -9.92 16.13 17.66
C ARG A 376 -9.25 15.85 19.00
N VAL A 377 -8.96 14.59 19.30
CA VAL A 377 -8.39 14.14 20.56
C VAL A 377 -6.86 14.11 20.47
N ALA A 378 -6.20 15.02 21.16
CA ALA A 378 -4.76 15.28 21.00
C ALA A 378 -3.88 14.02 21.24
N TRP A 379 -4.16 13.23 22.28
CA TRP A 379 -3.36 12.06 22.63
C TRP A 379 -3.58 10.86 21.67
N LEU A 380 -4.73 10.78 20.98
CA LEU A 380 -4.98 9.75 19.96
C LEU A 380 -4.18 9.99 18.68
N ARG A 381 -3.89 11.24 18.34
CA ARG A 381 -3.25 11.59 17.08
C ARG A 381 -1.97 10.80 16.77
N PRO A 382 -0.97 10.72 17.69
CA PRO A 382 0.24 9.94 17.40
C PRO A 382 -0.03 8.45 17.29
N LEU A 383 -1.02 7.90 17.98
CA LEU A 383 -1.41 6.49 17.90
C LEU A 383 -1.97 6.10 16.52
N PHE A 384 -2.45 7.07 15.75
CA PHE A 384 -2.91 6.91 14.37
C PHE A 384 -1.99 7.58 13.36
N GLY A 385 -0.74 7.87 13.73
CA GLY A 385 0.28 8.43 12.85
C GLY A 385 0.04 9.89 12.42
N LEU A 386 -0.82 10.62 13.13
CA LEU A 386 -1.02 12.05 12.92
C LEU A 386 0.03 12.85 13.75
N ALA A 387 0.39 14.02 13.25
CA ALA A 387 1.27 14.91 14.02
C ALA A 387 0.57 15.36 15.32
N PRO A 388 1.30 15.45 16.45
CA PRO A 388 0.77 16.06 17.66
C PRO A 388 0.20 17.46 17.36
N ARG A 389 -0.83 17.88 18.08
CA ARG A 389 -1.25 19.27 18.07
C ARG A 389 -0.30 20.05 18.95
N ASP A 390 0.50 20.91 18.35
CA ASP A 390 1.18 21.94 19.11
C ASP A 390 0.11 22.81 19.76
N GLY A 391 0.21 23.04 21.08
CA GLY A 391 -0.75 23.84 21.84
C GLY A 391 -0.85 25.33 21.41
N ARG A 392 -0.23 25.68 20.30
CA ARG A 392 -0.37 26.96 19.58
C ARG A 392 -1.27 26.73 18.39
N GLY A 393 -2.48 27.32 18.46
CA GLY A 393 -3.53 27.21 17.44
C GLY A 393 -3.00 27.32 16.01
N LEU A 394 -3.67 26.61 15.12
CA LEU A 394 -3.46 26.53 13.68
C LEU A 394 -2.98 27.87 13.08
N ARG A 395 -1.66 28.05 12.98
CA ARG A 395 -1.09 28.94 11.97
C ARG A 395 -0.80 28.08 10.76
N PRO A 396 -1.44 28.31 9.60
CA PRO A 396 -1.08 27.67 8.36
C PRO A 396 0.39 28.02 8.06
N ALA A 397 1.19 26.99 7.70
CA ALA A 397 2.59 27.15 7.33
C ALA A 397 2.79 27.85 5.96
N SER A 398 1.99 28.85 5.65
CA SER A 398 1.98 29.58 4.38
C SER A 398 1.93 31.09 4.59
N ALA A 399 2.75 31.65 5.48
CA ALA A 399 3.00 33.09 5.46
C ALA A 399 4.34 33.38 6.15
N ARG A 400 5.45 32.90 5.59
CA ARG A 400 6.68 33.66 5.71
C ARG A 400 6.67 34.68 4.57
N PRO A 401 6.58 35.96 4.83
CA PRO A 401 6.76 36.97 3.80
C PRO A 401 8.20 36.81 3.27
N LEU A 402 8.32 36.78 1.94
CA LEU A 402 9.60 36.90 1.25
C LEU A 402 10.31 38.12 1.84
N ARG A 403 11.48 37.93 2.42
CA ARG A 403 12.38 39.03 2.75
C ARG A 403 12.60 39.80 1.46
N ARG A 404 12.12 41.05 1.41
CA ARG A 404 12.52 42.00 0.38
C ARG A 404 14.01 42.17 0.48
N GLU A 405 14.73 41.81 -0.59
CA GLU A 405 16.12 42.22 -0.72
C GLU A 405 16.19 43.77 -0.67
N PRO A 406 17.17 44.33 0.05
CA PRO A 406 17.36 45.76 0.02
C PRO A 406 17.74 46.21 -1.38
N ALA A 407 17.06 47.25 -1.87
CA ALA A 407 17.36 47.90 -3.14
C ALA A 407 18.82 48.34 -3.14
N VAL A 408 19.55 47.97 -4.22
CA VAL A 408 20.91 48.47 -4.50
C VAL A 408 20.75 49.94 -4.88
N PRO A 409 21.49 50.88 -4.28
CA PRO A 409 21.49 52.27 -4.72
C PRO A 409 22.21 52.37 -6.07
N GLU A 410 21.53 52.93 -7.02
CA GLU A 410 22.15 53.39 -8.27
C GLU A 410 23.17 54.52 -7.96
N ALA A 411 24.40 54.34 -8.43
CA ALA A 411 25.41 55.38 -8.57
C ALA A 411 25.91 55.44 -9.99
#